data_923f180a4245d3c0fe916b3e34a8469e
#
_entry.id   923f180a4245d3c0fe916b3e34a8469e
#
_cell.length_a   1.000
_cell.length_b   1.000
_cell.length_c   1.000
_cell.angle_alpha   90.00
_cell.angle_beta   90.00
_cell.angle_gamma   90.00
#
_symmetry.space_group_name_H-M   'P 1'
#
loop_
_entity.id
_entity.type
_entity.pdbx_description
1 polymer ?
#
loop_
_entity_poly.entity_id
_entity_poly.type
_entity_poly.pdbx_seq_one_letter_code
_entity_poly.pdbx_strand_id
1 'polypeptide(L)' 'MELYYYEDCEYCPAVFETIAKLKIMDKFTCKDIRLNPYYAKELKDLTGNVTVPCLVNEQGPMKEAKDIRKYLASHFD' A
#
# COMPACT_ATOMS: atom_id res chain seq x y z
N MET A 1 -7.00 -0.91 6.73
CA MET A 1 -6.52 -0.34 5.46
C MET A 1 -5.98 -1.43 4.55
N GLU A 2 -5.94 -1.17 3.28
CA GLU A 2 -5.44 -2.12 2.29
C GLU A 2 -4.17 -1.58 1.67
N LEU A 3 -3.19 -2.46 1.47
CA LEU A 3 -1.93 -2.09 0.84
C LEU A 3 -1.68 -3.02 -0.34
N TYR A 4 -1.71 -2.46 -1.55
CA TYR A 4 -1.39 -3.19 -2.76
C TYR A 4 0.10 -3.11 -3.02
N TYR A 5 0.72 -4.25 -3.31
CA TYR A 5 2.15 -4.34 -3.50
C TYR A 5 2.52 -5.57 -4.32
N TYR A 6 3.79 -5.74 -4.61
CA TYR A 6 4.33 -7.03 -5.04
C TYR A 6 5.77 -7.12 -4.51
N GLU A 7 6.26 -8.35 -4.43
CA GLU A 7 7.50 -8.64 -3.73
C GLU A 7 8.73 -7.93 -4.30
N ASP A 8 8.82 -7.83 -5.63
CA ASP A 8 9.97 -7.20 -6.31
C ASP A 8 9.82 -5.70 -6.51
N CYS A 9 8.83 -5.09 -5.90
CA CYS A 9 8.60 -3.66 -6.04
C CYS A 9 9.75 -2.86 -5.41
N GLU A 10 10.27 -1.93 -6.16
CA GLU A 10 11.41 -1.10 -5.72
C GLU A 10 11.06 -0.19 -4.55
N TYR A 11 9.84 0.34 -4.53
CA TYR A 11 9.40 1.32 -3.53
C TYR A 11 8.59 0.73 -2.37
N CYS A 12 8.12 -0.49 -2.50
CA CYS A 12 7.32 -1.11 -1.45
C CYS A 12 8.08 -1.38 -0.16
N PRO A 13 9.38 -1.78 -0.19
CA PRO A 13 10.11 -2.01 1.05
C PRO A 13 10.14 -0.82 2.01
N ALA A 14 10.22 0.39 1.47
CA ALA A 14 10.23 1.60 2.30
C ALA A 14 8.91 1.77 3.06
N VAL A 15 7.79 1.44 2.41
CA VAL A 15 6.47 1.51 3.04
C VAL A 15 6.37 0.44 4.13
N PHE A 16 6.80 -0.78 3.85
CA PHE A 16 6.76 -1.86 4.84
C PHE A 16 7.67 -1.56 6.04
N GLU A 17 8.81 -0.95 5.79
CA GLU A 17 9.71 -0.53 6.88
C GLU A 17 9.03 0.47 7.80
N THR A 18 8.31 1.43 7.24
CA THR A 18 7.57 2.40 8.03
C THR A 18 6.46 1.73 8.85
N ILE A 19 5.73 0.80 8.23
CA ILE A 19 4.68 0.04 8.91
C ILE A 19 5.26 -0.75 10.08
N ALA A 20 6.41 -1.39 9.87
CA ALA A 20 7.08 -2.17 10.91
C ALA A 20 7.54 -1.28 12.07
N LYS A 21 8.10 -0.13 11.76
CA LYS A 21 8.56 0.84 12.77
C LYS A 21 7.42 1.32 13.65
N LEU A 22 6.27 1.57 13.04
CA LEU A 22 5.09 2.07 13.74
C LEU A 22 4.30 0.95 14.41
N LYS A 23 4.65 -0.31 14.13
CA LYS A 23 3.98 -1.50 14.68
C LYS A 23 2.49 -1.54 14.37
N ILE A 24 2.15 -1.22 13.12
CA ILE A 24 0.76 -1.13 12.68
C ILE A 24 0.41 -2.14 11.59
N MET A 25 1.21 -3.20 11.44
CA MET A 25 0.97 -4.21 10.41
C MET A 25 -0.42 -4.85 10.53
N ASP A 26 -0.91 -4.99 11.76
CA ASP A 26 -2.23 -5.55 12.01
C ASP A 26 -3.39 -4.70 11.49
N LYS A 27 -3.11 -3.45 11.13
CA LYS A 27 -4.14 -2.54 10.59
C LYS A 27 -4.26 -2.65 9.07
N PHE A 28 -3.45 -3.49 8.43
CA PHE A 28 -3.41 -3.62 6.99
C PHE A 28 -3.82 -4.99 6.50
N THR A 29 -4.54 -5.00 5.38
CA THR A 29 -4.70 -6.19 4.57
C THR A 29 -3.72 -6.01 3.39
N CYS A 30 -2.69 -6.83 3.36
CA CYS A 30 -1.66 -6.74 2.32
C CYS A 30 -2.09 -7.56 1.11
N LYS A 31 -2.15 -6.92 -0.05
CA LYS A 31 -2.64 -7.53 -1.29
C LYS A 31 -1.53 -7.55 -2.33
N ASP A 32 -0.94 -8.73 -2.52
CA ASP A 32 0.10 -8.92 -3.53
C ASP A 32 -0.54 -9.10 -4.90
N ILE A 33 -0.35 -8.13 -5.78
CA ILE A 33 -1.00 -8.10 -7.09
C ILE A 33 -0.45 -9.13 -8.08
N ARG A 34 0.70 -9.72 -7.77
CA ARG A 34 1.28 -10.77 -8.61
C ARG A 34 0.86 -12.16 -8.19
N LEU A 35 0.66 -12.36 -6.87
CA LEU A 35 0.18 -13.63 -6.36
C LEU A 35 -1.29 -13.86 -6.68
N ASN A 36 -2.08 -12.78 -6.71
CA ASN A 36 -3.50 -12.88 -6.98
C ASN A 36 -3.91 -11.86 -8.03
N PRO A 37 -4.24 -12.30 -9.27
CA PRO A 37 -4.62 -11.37 -10.34
C PRO A 37 -5.85 -10.53 -10.04
N TYR A 38 -6.73 -10.98 -9.14
CA TYR A 38 -7.88 -10.18 -8.72
C TYR A 38 -7.46 -8.88 -8.06
N TYR A 39 -6.36 -8.91 -7.32
CA TYR A 39 -5.86 -7.71 -6.65
C TYR A 39 -5.36 -6.68 -7.66
N ALA A 40 -4.74 -7.13 -8.74
CA ALA A 40 -4.33 -6.23 -9.82
C ALA A 40 -5.54 -5.60 -10.48
N LYS A 41 -6.60 -6.37 -10.69
CA LYS A 41 -7.84 -5.87 -11.27
C LYS A 41 -8.51 -4.87 -10.35
N GLU A 42 -8.59 -5.17 -9.06
CA GLU A 42 -9.13 -4.24 -8.06
C GLU A 42 -8.40 -2.91 -8.10
N LEU A 43 -7.07 -2.99 -8.11
CA LEU A 43 -6.22 -1.78 -8.12
C LEU A 43 -6.47 -0.95 -9.35
N LYS A 44 -6.55 -1.59 -10.52
CA LYS A 44 -6.82 -0.91 -11.77
C LYS A 44 -8.20 -0.25 -11.76
N ASP A 45 -9.20 -0.94 -11.22
CA ASP A 45 -10.55 -0.40 -11.12
C ASP A 45 -10.60 0.81 -10.18
N LEU A 46 -9.81 0.80 -9.12
CA LEU A 46 -9.77 1.89 -8.14
C LEU A 46 -9.02 3.12 -8.63
N THR A 47 -7.93 2.93 -9.36
CA THR A 47 -7.00 4.02 -9.67
C THR A 47 -6.81 4.27 -11.16
N GLY A 48 -7.25 3.35 -12.01
CA GLY A 48 -7.02 3.40 -13.45
C GLY A 48 -5.66 2.85 -13.86
N ASN A 49 -4.80 2.50 -12.91
CA ASN A 49 -3.46 1.99 -13.15
C ASN A 49 -3.15 0.83 -12.23
N VAL A 50 -2.14 0.02 -12.63
CA VAL A 50 -1.63 -1.06 -11.79
C VAL A 50 -0.25 -0.65 -11.30
N THR A 51 -0.22 0.37 -10.45
CA THR A 51 1.03 0.88 -9.86
C THR A 51 1.04 0.63 -8.37
N VAL A 52 2.19 0.21 -7.85
CA VAL A 52 2.37 -0.07 -6.42
C VAL A 52 3.60 0.71 -5.91
N PRO A 53 3.68 0.98 -4.62
CA PRO A 53 2.69 0.68 -3.59
C PRO A 53 1.45 1.56 -3.71
N CYS A 54 0.31 1.03 -3.26
CA CYS A 54 -0.92 1.81 -3.20
C CYS A 54 -1.63 1.52 -1.88
N LEU A 55 -1.82 2.55 -1.09
CA LEU A 55 -2.56 2.46 0.17
C LEU A 55 -4.00 2.89 -0.07
N VAL A 56 -4.95 2.07 0.37
CA VAL A 56 -6.37 2.43 0.29
C VAL A 56 -6.93 2.56 1.70
N ASN A 57 -7.44 3.73 2.01
CA ASN A 57 -8.10 4.00 3.28
C ASN A 57 -9.50 4.58 3.00
N GLU A 58 -10.16 5.09 4.03
CA GLU A 58 -11.50 5.65 3.91
C GLU A 58 -11.58 6.83 2.94
N GLN A 59 -10.49 7.51 2.72
CA GLN A 59 -10.41 8.66 1.83
C GLN A 59 -10.07 8.30 0.39
N GLY A 60 -9.79 7.03 0.12
CA GLY A 60 -9.47 6.54 -1.20
C GLY A 60 -8.02 6.10 -1.37
N PRO A 61 -7.58 5.89 -2.61
CA PRO A 61 -6.23 5.41 -2.88
C PRO A 61 -5.17 6.50 -2.78
N MET A 62 -3.99 6.09 -2.30
CA MET A 62 -2.81 6.94 -2.22
C MET A 62 -1.66 6.17 -2.86
N LYS A 63 -1.04 6.72 -3.90
CA LYS A 63 -0.14 5.95 -4.75
C LYS A 63 1.35 6.13 -4.52
N GLU A 64 1.79 7.27 -4.03
CA GLU A 64 3.21 7.53 -3.91
C GLU A 64 3.77 7.00 -2.59
N ALA A 65 4.84 6.21 -2.65
CA ALA A 65 5.46 5.67 -1.43
C ALA A 65 5.81 6.77 -0.44
N LYS A 66 6.34 7.88 -0.92
CA LYS A 66 6.68 9.04 -0.11
C LYS A 66 5.47 9.57 0.65
N ASP A 67 4.36 9.71 -0.06
CA ASP A 67 3.13 10.24 0.52
C ASP A 67 2.51 9.24 1.52
N ILE A 68 2.57 7.96 1.19
CA ILE A 68 2.09 6.90 2.07
C ILE A 68 2.85 6.93 3.39
N ARG A 69 4.18 6.99 3.32
CA ARG A 69 5.03 7.02 4.51
C ARG A 69 4.73 8.24 5.38
N LYS A 70 4.57 9.38 4.74
CA LYS A 70 4.26 10.63 5.43
C LYS A 70 2.89 10.56 6.13
N TYR A 71 1.91 10.02 5.43
CA TYR A 71 0.57 9.83 5.98
C TYR A 71 0.61 8.93 7.22
N LEU A 72 1.30 7.79 7.11
CA LEU A 72 1.39 6.83 8.21
C LEU A 72 2.09 7.43 9.42
N ALA A 73 3.18 8.13 9.21
CA ALA A 73 3.91 8.77 10.30
C ALA A 73 3.05 9.83 11.00
N SER A 74 2.24 10.56 10.25
CA SER A 74 1.36 11.59 10.81
C SER A 74 0.18 11.01 11.59
N HIS A 75 -0.32 9.85 11.19
CA HIS A 75 -1.53 9.27 11.76
C HIS A 75 -1.26 8.29 12.91
N PHE A 76 -0.13 7.63 12.90
CA PHE A 76 0.16 6.52 13.83
C PHE A 76 1.40 6.74 14.69
N ASP A 77 2.02 7.86 14.57
CA ASP A 77 3.19 8.19 15.37
C ASP A 77 2.78 8.67 16.76
#